data_4fb424a18f80078dc8b31246461d4eca
#
_entry.id   4fb424a18f80078dc8b31246461d4eca
#
_cell.length_a   1.000
_cell.length_b   1.000
_cell.length_c   1.000
_cell.angle_alpha   90.00
_cell.angle_beta   90.00
_cell.angle_gamma   90.00
#
_symmetry.space_group_name_H-M   'P 1'
#
loop_
_entity.id
_entity.type
_entity.pdbx_description
1 polymer ?
#
loop_
_entity_poly.entity_id
_entity_poly.type
_entity_poly.pdbx_seq_one_letter_code
_entity_poly.pdbx_strand_id
1 'polypeptide(L)'
;MPLVSVFNLRREDRLSELEEATRLALISMPELAINDYEIDLVPVLRPDDFDGEVTRINVDLWERAERTKEALQELATRLAKAFQTVAGQDRRVKVVIRPYDVERSGWVSR
;
A
#
# COMPACT_ATOMS: atom_id res chain seq x y z
N MET A 1 -1.20 5.65 -11.84
CA MET A 1 -0.90 6.26 -10.54
C MET A 1 -1.45 5.34 -9.45
N PRO A 2 -0.61 4.77 -8.59
CA PRO A 2 -1.11 3.97 -7.48
C PRO A 2 -1.54 4.85 -6.31
N LEU A 3 -2.73 4.57 -5.80
CA LEU A 3 -3.23 5.14 -4.56
C LEU A 3 -3.04 4.11 -3.45
N VAL A 4 -2.29 4.47 -2.44
CA VAL A 4 -1.99 3.60 -1.31
C VAL A 4 -2.63 4.17 -0.06
N SER A 5 -3.60 3.46 0.49
CA SER A 5 -4.27 3.86 1.72
C SER A 5 -3.84 2.91 2.84
N VAL A 6 -3.38 3.48 3.94
CA VAL A 6 -2.95 2.69 5.10
C VAL A 6 -3.86 3.04 6.27
N PHE A 7 -4.67 2.08 6.67
CA PHE A 7 -5.69 2.26 7.71
C PHE A 7 -5.25 1.68 9.04
N ASN A 8 -5.75 2.26 10.10
CA ASN A 8 -5.57 1.80 11.47
C ASN A 8 -4.12 1.94 11.95
N LEU A 9 -3.48 3.04 11.57
CA LEU A 9 -2.17 3.40 12.10
C LEU A 9 -2.31 3.88 13.54
N ARG A 10 -1.29 3.61 14.34
CA ARG A 10 -1.23 4.04 15.75
C ARG A 10 -0.45 5.33 15.86
N ARG A 11 -0.71 6.11 16.92
CA ARG A 11 0.01 7.36 17.16
C ARG A 11 1.51 7.16 17.34
N GLU A 12 1.90 6.05 17.97
CA GLU A 12 3.30 5.72 18.22
C GLU A 12 4.02 5.16 16.99
N ASP A 13 3.32 4.93 15.88
CA ASP A 13 3.95 4.44 14.66
C ASP A 13 4.88 5.51 14.07
N ARG A 14 6.03 5.06 13.59
CA ARG A 14 7.02 5.93 12.96
C ARG A 14 6.61 6.16 11.50
N LEU A 15 5.74 7.15 11.27
CA LEU A 15 5.09 7.37 9.98
C LEU A 15 6.07 7.63 8.84
N SER A 16 7.12 8.43 9.07
CA SER A 16 8.11 8.72 8.02
C SER A 16 8.86 7.45 7.58
N GLU A 17 9.21 6.59 8.54
CA GLU A 17 9.88 5.34 8.22
C GLU A 17 8.95 4.35 7.53
N LEU A 18 7.69 4.31 7.93
CA LEU A 18 6.67 3.47 7.28
C LEU A 18 6.41 3.93 5.85
N GLU A 19 6.34 5.25 5.63
CA GLU A 19 6.17 5.80 4.29
C GLU A 19 7.34 5.40 3.39
N GLU A 20 8.57 5.59 3.85
CA GLU A 20 9.74 5.23 3.07
C GLU A 20 9.78 3.73 2.77
N ALA A 21 9.54 2.88 3.76
CA ALA A 21 9.53 1.43 3.57
C ALA A 21 8.45 1.01 2.56
N THR A 22 7.27 1.62 2.64
CA THR A 22 6.16 1.34 1.72
C THR A 22 6.52 1.75 0.29
N ARG A 23 7.09 2.94 0.10
CA ARG A 23 7.51 3.40 -1.22
C ARG A 23 8.58 2.51 -1.82
N LEU A 24 9.59 2.14 -1.04
CA LEU A 24 10.66 1.25 -1.51
C LEU A 24 10.12 -0.12 -1.92
N ALA A 25 9.17 -0.67 -1.17
CA ALA A 25 8.54 -1.94 -1.52
C ALA A 25 7.74 -1.83 -2.83
N LEU A 26 7.00 -0.74 -3.01
CA LEU A 26 6.20 -0.52 -4.22
C LEU A 26 7.05 -0.44 -5.49
N ILE A 27 8.22 0.19 -5.42
CA ILE A 27 9.09 0.32 -6.58
C ILE A 27 10.09 -0.83 -6.72
N SER A 28 10.05 -1.82 -5.82
CA SER A 28 11.02 -2.91 -5.79
C SER A 28 10.86 -3.92 -6.92
N MET A 29 9.75 -3.88 -7.65
CA MET A 29 9.47 -4.79 -8.77
C MET A 29 9.37 -3.98 -10.07
N PRO A 30 10.48 -3.86 -10.82
CA PRO A 30 10.51 -3.00 -12.02
C PRO A 30 9.46 -3.35 -13.07
N GLU A 31 9.10 -4.63 -13.17
CA GLU A 31 8.10 -5.09 -14.14
C GLU A 31 6.70 -4.52 -13.90
N LEU A 32 6.43 -4.05 -12.69
CA LEU A 32 5.14 -3.43 -12.36
C LEU A 32 5.07 -1.97 -12.82
N ALA A 33 6.20 -1.37 -13.18
CA ALA A 33 6.27 -0.01 -13.68
C ALA A 33 5.63 1.02 -12.73
N ILE A 34 5.85 0.85 -11.43
CA ILE A 34 5.42 1.81 -10.42
C ILE A 34 6.57 2.79 -10.18
N ASN A 35 6.31 4.07 -10.44
CA ASN A 35 7.30 5.13 -10.25
C ASN A 35 7.05 5.85 -8.93
N ASP A 36 8.13 6.13 -8.19
CA ASP A 36 8.02 6.74 -6.85
C ASP A 36 7.23 8.04 -6.87
N TYR A 37 7.45 8.90 -7.86
CA TYR A 37 6.77 10.18 -7.95
C TYR A 37 5.27 10.08 -8.25
N GLU A 38 4.79 8.91 -8.67
CA GLU A 38 3.38 8.68 -8.97
C GLU A 38 2.61 8.11 -7.78
N ILE A 39 3.29 7.70 -6.72
CA ILE A 39 2.66 7.09 -5.56
C ILE A 39 1.94 8.15 -4.74
N ASP A 40 0.64 7.96 -4.55
CA ASP A 40 -0.18 8.78 -3.66
C ASP A 40 -0.46 7.98 -2.39
N LEU A 41 0.16 8.36 -1.29
CA LEU A 41 0.09 7.63 -0.03
C LEU A 41 -0.75 8.39 0.97
N VAL A 42 -1.80 7.74 1.47
CA VAL A 42 -2.74 8.34 2.42
C VAL A 42 -2.70 7.54 3.72
N PRO A 43 -2.08 8.08 4.78
CA PRO A 43 -2.10 7.45 6.09
C PRO A 43 -3.37 7.83 6.86
N VAL A 44 -3.98 6.84 7.52
CA VAL A 44 -5.17 7.06 8.33
C VAL A 44 -4.91 6.53 9.73
N LEU A 45 -4.89 7.45 10.70
CA LEU A 45 -4.67 7.11 12.10
C LEU A 45 -5.94 6.49 12.70
N ARG A 46 -5.72 5.54 13.58
CA ARG A 46 -6.79 4.92 14.35
C ARG A 46 -7.38 5.93 15.33
N PRO A 47 -8.72 6.05 15.42
CA PRO A 47 -9.34 6.82 16.50
C PRO A 47 -8.95 6.29 17.88
N ASP A 48 -8.87 7.17 18.88
CA ASP A 48 -8.43 6.80 20.23
C ASP A 48 -9.32 5.75 20.89
N ASP A 49 -10.62 5.77 20.57
CA ASP A 49 -11.61 4.85 21.14
C ASP A 49 -11.81 3.57 20.32
N PHE A 50 -11.00 3.38 19.27
CA PHE A 50 -11.08 2.20 18.41
C PHE A 50 -10.00 1.20 18.80
N ASP A 51 -10.36 -0.07 18.97
CA ASP A 51 -9.45 -1.13 19.42
C ASP A 51 -9.12 -2.18 18.37
N GLY A 52 -9.39 -1.91 17.10
CA GLY A 52 -9.03 -2.81 16.01
C GLY A 52 -7.52 -3.06 15.95
N GLU A 53 -7.13 -4.31 15.72
CA GLU A 53 -5.72 -4.73 15.78
C GLU A 53 -5.03 -4.81 14.44
N VAL A 54 -5.80 -4.93 13.34
CA VAL A 54 -5.23 -5.17 12.01
C VAL A 54 -5.03 -3.86 11.28
N THR A 55 -3.80 -3.61 10.85
CA THR A 55 -3.50 -2.53 9.91
C THR A 55 -3.80 -3.01 8.50
N ARG A 56 -4.49 -2.21 7.72
CA ARG A 56 -4.84 -2.57 6.36
C ARG A 56 -4.17 -1.64 5.36
N ILE A 57 -3.48 -2.22 4.39
CA ILE A 57 -2.87 -1.50 3.29
C ILE A 57 -3.65 -1.83 2.03
N ASN A 58 -4.29 -0.83 1.45
CA ASN A 58 -4.99 -0.97 0.17
C ASN A 58 -4.18 -0.27 -0.91
N VAL A 59 -3.91 -0.97 -2.00
CA VAL A 59 -3.22 -0.41 -3.16
C VAL A 59 -4.17 -0.49 -4.34
N ASP A 60 -4.56 0.66 -4.86
CA ASP A 60 -5.38 0.77 -6.07
C ASP A 60 -4.49 1.24 -7.20
N LEU A 61 -4.44 0.49 -8.28
CA LEU A 61 -3.61 0.81 -9.43
C LEU A 61 -4.30 0.38 -10.71
N TRP A 62 -3.85 0.95 -11.83
CA TRP A 62 -4.44 0.62 -13.12
C TRP A 62 -3.98 -0.75 -13.59
N GLU A 63 -4.89 -1.44 -14.26
CA GLU A 63 -4.60 -2.74 -14.85
C GLU A 63 -3.58 -2.60 -15.97
N ARG A 64 -2.59 -3.50 -15.99
CA ARG A 64 -1.61 -3.63 -17.05
C ARG A 64 -1.25 -5.10 -17.21
N ALA A 65 -0.83 -5.47 -18.42
CA ALA A 65 -0.49 -6.86 -18.71
C ALA A 65 0.58 -7.43 -17.78
N GLU A 66 1.56 -6.61 -17.39
CA GLU A 66 2.66 -7.03 -16.52
C GLU A 66 2.24 -7.18 -15.07
N ARG A 67 1.08 -6.65 -14.69
CA ARG A 67 0.54 -6.72 -13.32
C ARG A 67 -0.32 -7.96 -13.17
N THR A 68 0.34 -9.12 -13.28
CA THR A 68 -0.30 -10.42 -13.14
C THR A 68 -0.69 -10.69 -11.70
N LYS A 69 -1.58 -11.67 -11.48
CA LYS A 69 -1.97 -12.06 -10.13
C LYS A 69 -0.75 -12.46 -9.30
N GLU A 70 0.17 -13.20 -9.89
CA GLU A 70 1.39 -13.66 -9.20
C GLU A 70 2.29 -12.48 -8.83
N ALA A 71 2.46 -11.51 -9.73
CA ALA A 71 3.27 -10.33 -9.46
C ALA A 71 2.63 -9.48 -8.37
N LEU A 72 1.32 -9.28 -8.40
CA LEU A 72 0.61 -8.51 -7.37
C LEU A 72 0.63 -9.22 -6.03
N GLN A 73 0.58 -10.55 -6.01
CA GLN A 73 0.72 -11.33 -4.78
C GLN A 73 2.12 -11.16 -4.17
N GLU A 74 3.15 -11.17 -4.99
CA GLU A 74 4.52 -10.91 -4.53
C GLU A 74 4.66 -9.49 -3.98
N LEU A 75 4.08 -8.52 -4.64
CA LEU A 75 4.07 -7.14 -4.16
C LEU A 75 3.39 -7.03 -2.79
N ALA A 76 2.25 -7.69 -2.63
CA ALA A 76 1.52 -7.70 -1.36
C ALA A 76 2.39 -8.27 -0.23
N THR A 77 3.10 -9.36 -0.50
CA THR A 77 4.02 -9.96 0.46
C THR A 77 5.15 -9.01 0.83
N ARG A 78 5.74 -8.34 -0.14
CA ARG A 78 6.81 -7.37 0.11
C ARG A 78 6.33 -6.18 0.93
N LEU A 79 5.14 -5.68 0.65
CA LEU A 79 4.54 -4.58 1.41
C LEU A 79 4.30 -4.98 2.87
N ALA A 80 3.74 -6.16 3.10
CA ALA A 80 3.49 -6.64 4.46
C ALA A 80 4.79 -6.78 5.25
N LYS A 81 5.81 -7.37 4.63
CA LYS A 81 7.12 -7.55 5.28
C LYS A 81 7.80 -6.21 5.57
N ALA A 82 7.76 -5.29 4.61
CA ALA A 82 8.36 -3.97 4.79
C ALA A 82 7.68 -3.23 5.93
N PHE A 83 6.36 -3.28 6.01
CA PHE A 83 5.61 -2.66 7.09
C PHE A 83 5.99 -3.26 8.44
N GLN A 84 6.02 -4.59 8.53
CA GLN A 84 6.35 -5.28 9.78
C GLN A 84 7.80 -5.05 10.22
N THR A 85 8.72 -4.83 9.29
CA THR A 85 10.12 -4.51 9.63
C THR A 85 10.20 -3.21 10.43
N VAL A 86 9.35 -2.25 10.14
CA VAL A 86 9.33 -0.96 10.85
C VAL A 86 8.41 -0.99 12.06
N ALA A 87 7.20 -1.53 11.90
CA ALA A 87 6.16 -1.49 12.93
C ALA A 87 6.28 -2.59 13.98
N GLY A 88 6.97 -3.69 13.67
CA GLY A 88 7.11 -4.84 14.55
C GLY A 88 6.63 -6.12 13.89
N GLN A 89 7.32 -7.23 14.15
CA GLN A 89 7.03 -8.53 13.53
C GLN A 89 5.69 -9.12 13.98
N ASP A 90 5.20 -8.71 15.14
CA ASP A 90 3.91 -9.13 15.68
C ASP A 90 2.75 -8.27 15.19
N ARG A 91 3.03 -7.20 14.44
CA ARG A 91 1.99 -6.35 13.88
C ARG A 91 1.19 -7.11 12.83
N ARG A 92 -0.12 -7.12 12.99
CA ARG A 92 -1.03 -7.77 12.04
C ARG A 92 -1.30 -6.82 10.88
N VAL A 93 -0.97 -7.26 9.66
CA VAL A 93 -1.10 -6.44 8.46
C VAL A 93 -1.87 -7.22 7.41
N LYS A 94 -2.86 -6.58 6.82
CA LYS A 94 -3.58 -7.13 5.67
C LYS A 94 -3.34 -6.21 4.48
N VAL A 95 -2.84 -6.78 3.39
CA VAL A 95 -2.58 -6.03 2.16
C VAL A 95 -3.53 -6.50 1.08
N VAL A 96 -4.22 -5.56 0.45
CA VAL A 96 -5.09 -5.84 -0.70
C VAL A 96 -4.67 -4.94 -1.85
N ILE A 97 -4.35 -5.54 -2.99
CA ILE A 97 -3.98 -4.82 -4.19
C ILE A 97 -5.08 -5.04 -5.23
N ARG A 98 -5.65 -3.95 -5.72
CA ARG A 98 -6.78 -4.00 -6.66
C ARG A 98 -6.43 -3.29 -7.96
N PRO A 99 -6.15 -4.06 -9.03
CA PRO A 99 -6.06 -3.45 -10.35
C PRO A 99 -7.46 -3.12 -10.85
N TYR A 100 -7.61 -1.96 -11.52
CA TYR A 100 -8.90 -1.57 -12.09
C TYR A 100 -8.74 -1.16 -13.55
N ASP A 101 -9.83 -1.34 -14.29
CA ASP A 101 -9.88 -1.06 -15.72
C ASP A 101 -10.10 0.44 -15.94
N VAL A 102 -9.10 1.10 -16.53
CA VAL A 102 -9.15 2.54 -16.81
C VAL A 102 -10.29 2.88 -17.76
N GLU A 103 -10.55 2.03 -18.75
CA GLU A 103 -11.58 2.29 -19.74
C GLU A 103 -12.99 2.27 -19.16
N ARG A 104 -13.16 1.56 -18.03
CA ARG A 104 -14.44 1.46 -17.34
C ARG A 104 -14.52 2.33 -16.12
N SER A 105 -13.47 3.08 -15.82
CA SER A 105 -13.40 3.94 -14.64
C SER A 105 -13.54 5.39 -15.05
N GLY A 106 -14.31 6.15 -14.27
CA GLY A 106 -14.36 7.59 -14.42
C GLY A 106 -13.39 8.24 -13.44
N TRP A 107 -12.63 9.22 -13.91
CA TRP A 107 -11.75 9.97 -13.02
C TRP A 107 -11.49 11.36 -13.61
N VAL A 108 -11.16 12.29 -12.73
CA VAL A 108 -10.78 13.63 -13.14
C VAL A 108 -9.74 14.18 -12.17
N SER A 109 -8.75 14.89 -12.71
CA SER A 109 -7.79 15.66 -11.92
C SER A 109 -7.88 17.12 -12.38
N ARG A 110 -8.12 18.03 -11.44
CA ARG A 110 -8.36 19.45 -11.77
C ARG A 110 -7.49 20.36 -10.93
#